data_b285968b56b7a95fc2811833abcef47c
#
_entry.id   b285968b56b7a95fc2811833abcef47c
#
_cell.length_a   1.000
_cell.length_b   1.000
_cell.length_c   1.000
_cell.angle_alpha   90.00
_cell.angle_beta   90.00
_cell.angle_gamma   90.00
#
_symmetry.space_group_name_H-M   'P 1'
#
loop_
_entity.id
_entity.type
_entity.pdbx_description
1 polymer ?
#
loop_
_entity_poly.entity_id
_entity_poly.type
_entity_poly.pdbx_seq_one_letter_code
_entity_poly.pdbx_strand_id
1 'polypeptide(L)'
;MADTPIVAAELDRFRRNSAGRASPAWGTAHIRKALVELGDPQDHMPPAIHITGTNGKGSTSAFIRAMGEAAGLKVHVFTSPHLTRVNERIRVASRLVEDDALADVLSDIARRTQGLTYFEALTAAAFCLFAQERADLCVVEVGAGGATDATNVMSHPAACVVTPISRDHEALFGVSGVAAIARLKAGIFRDGSPVIIAEQPALPLGVLREEARLAGAPVLYAGEAWRAGWEDGAFVYAGQKLTVRAPWLGLPGAHQAQNAGAACAAIEVLGDRRITTDAMAAGLRECGLGDDEAQRYISERLRE
;
A
#
# COMPACT_ATOMS: atom_id res chain seq x y z
N MET A 1 14.10 -15.18 -10.04
CA MET A 1 14.12 -16.43 -9.23
C MET A 1 12.71 -16.82 -8.86
N ALA A 2 12.42 -18.11 -8.68
CA ALA A 2 11.10 -18.55 -8.19
C ALA A 2 11.09 -18.54 -6.65
N ASP A 3 9.87 -18.58 -6.08
CA ASP A 3 9.70 -18.80 -4.64
C ASP A 3 10.43 -20.06 -4.20
N THR A 4 10.97 -20.09 -2.98
CA THR A 4 11.62 -21.31 -2.46
C THR A 4 10.61 -22.44 -2.33
N PRO A 5 11.04 -23.72 -2.41
CA PRO A 5 10.14 -24.86 -2.34
C PRO A 5 9.25 -24.88 -1.09
N ILE A 6 9.77 -24.42 0.06
CA ILE A 6 9.01 -24.38 1.31
C ILE A 6 7.87 -23.36 1.24
N VAL A 7 8.14 -22.16 0.76
CA VAL A 7 7.12 -21.10 0.61
C VAL A 7 6.12 -21.47 -0.48
N ALA A 8 6.59 -22.00 -1.63
CA ALA A 8 5.70 -22.43 -2.71
C ALA A 8 4.72 -23.52 -2.26
N ALA A 9 5.19 -24.51 -1.48
CA ALA A 9 4.34 -25.58 -0.97
C ALA A 9 3.21 -25.06 -0.06
N GLU A 10 3.49 -24.12 0.83
CA GLU A 10 2.45 -23.51 1.67
C GLU A 10 1.47 -22.69 0.84
N LEU A 11 1.95 -21.89 -0.11
CA LEU A 11 1.09 -21.06 -0.98
C LEU A 11 0.18 -21.90 -1.88
N ASP A 12 0.61 -23.08 -2.32
CA ASP A 12 -0.19 -23.97 -3.17
C ASP A 12 -1.46 -24.46 -2.48
N ARG A 13 -1.47 -24.54 -1.15
CA ARG A 13 -2.69 -24.83 -0.37
C ARG A 13 -3.76 -23.77 -0.63
N PHE A 14 -3.38 -22.49 -0.62
CA PHE A 14 -4.29 -21.36 -0.81
C PHE A 14 -4.61 -21.08 -2.28
N ARG A 15 -3.69 -21.38 -3.22
CA ARG A 15 -3.96 -21.31 -4.67
C ARG A 15 -5.09 -22.28 -5.08
N ARG A 16 -5.11 -23.49 -4.51
CA ARG A 16 -6.22 -24.44 -4.74
C ARG A 16 -7.57 -23.91 -4.27
N ASN A 17 -7.62 -23.20 -3.15
CA ASN A 17 -8.84 -22.56 -2.68
C ASN A 17 -9.32 -21.45 -3.62
N SER A 18 -8.38 -20.74 -4.28
CA SER A 18 -8.69 -19.69 -5.25
C SER A 18 -9.27 -20.27 -6.55
N ALA A 19 -8.73 -21.39 -7.04
CA ALA A 19 -9.13 -22.01 -8.31
C ALA A 19 -10.57 -22.54 -8.30
N GLY A 20 -11.13 -22.88 -7.15
CA GLY A 20 -12.52 -23.36 -7.01
C GLY A 20 -13.58 -22.26 -6.92
N ARG A 21 -13.19 -20.99 -6.92
CA ARG A 21 -14.10 -19.84 -6.81
C ARG A 21 -14.22 -19.13 -8.16
N ALA A 22 -15.31 -19.40 -8.89
CA ALA A 22 -15.57 -18.90 -10.26
C ALA A 22 -15.82 -17.39 -10.36
N SER A 23 -15.96 -16.68 -9.30
CA SER A 23 -15.91 -15.22 -9.14
C SER A 23 -15.75 -15.00 -7.65
N PRO A 24 -14.80 -14.20 -7.20
CA PRO A 24 -14.76 -13.93 -5.77
C PRO A 24 -16.11 -13.28 -5.44
N ALA A 25 -16.86 -13.85 -4.53
CA ALA A 25 -17.86 -13.10 -3.78
C ALA A 25 -17.05 -12.08 -2.97
N TRP A 26 -16.62 -11.03 -3.66
CA TRP A 26 -15.69 -10.02 -3.19
C TRP A 26 -16.30 -9.36 -1.96
N GLY A 27 -15.71 -9.62 -0.84
CA GLY A 27 -16.10 -9.07 0.43
C GLY A 27 -15.08 -9.45 1.47
N THR A 28 -14.95 -8.67 2.51
CA THR A 28 -14.00 -8.89 3.59
C THR A 28 -14.46 -9.93 4.63
N ALA A 29 -15.68 -10.49 4.51
CA ALA A 29 -16.23 -11.37 5.51
C ALA A 29 -15.37 -12.62 5.79
N HIS A 30 -14.79 -13.19 4.74
CA HIS A 30 -13.99 -14.40 4.82
C HIS A 30 -12.67 -14.16 5.57
N ILE A 31 -11.93 -13.12 5.16
CA ILE A 31 -10.69 -12.77 5.84
C ILE A 31 -10.95 -12.26 7.26
N ARG A 32 -12.03 -11.50 7.50
CA ARG A 32 -12.39 -11.05 8.85
C ARG A 32 -12.62 -12.24 9.80
N LYS A 33 -13.33 -13.27 9.35
CA LYS A 33 -13.51 -14.49 10.14
C LYS A 33 -12.17 -15.13 10.47
N ALA A 34 -11.30 -15.28 9.48
CA ALA A 34 -9.97 -15.86 9.69
C ALA A 34 -9.10 -15.03 10.65
N LEU A 35 -9.15 -13.69 10.53
CA LEU A 35 -8.39 -12.81 11.42
C LEU A 35 -8.85 -12.92 12.88
N VAL A 36 -10.16 -13.08 13.15
CA VAL A 36 -10.67 -13.39 14.50
C VAL A 36 -10.07 -14.70 15.02
N GLU A 37 -10.03 -15.76 14.20
CA GLU A 37 -9.42 -17.04 14.56
C GLU A 37 -7.91 -16.92 14.82
N LEU A 38 -7.24 -15.91 14.23
CA LEU A 38 -5.82 -15.59 14.40
C LEU A 38 -5.55 -14.63 15.56
N GLY A 39 -6.58 -14.06 16.20
CA GLY A 39 -6.45 -13.13 17.34
C GLY A 39 -6.43 -11.67 16.94
N ASP A 40 -7.11 -11.31 15.86
CA ASP A 40 -7.27 -9.94 15.35
C ASP A 40 -5.96 -9.17 15.15
N PRO A 41 -4.96 -9.74 14.44
CA PRO A 41 -3.64 -9.13 14.32
C PRO A 41 -3.69 -7.72 13.70
N GLN A 42 -4.71 -7.40 12.88
CA GLN A 42 -4.89 -6.06 12.29
C GLN A 42 -5.09 -4.94 13.33
N ASP A 43 -5.53 -5.28 14.54
CA ASP A 43 -5.78 -4.32 15.62
C ASP A 43 -4.52 -4.09 16.50
N HIS A 44 -3.46 -4.87 16.25
CA HIS A 44 -2.20 -4.83 17.00
C HIS A 44 -1.02 -4.28 16.20
N MET A 45 -1.28 -3.82 14.97
CA MET A 45 -0.28 -3.20 14.11
C MET A 45 0.01 -1.74 14.52
N PRO A 46 1.18 -1.18 14.16
CA PRO A 46 1.46 0.24 14.32
C PRO A 46 0.52 1.09 13.43
N PRO A 47 0.51 2.44 13.60
CA PRO A 47 -0.27 3.32 12.74
C PRO A 47 -0.07 2.98 11.27
N ALA A 48 -1.18 2.75 10.54
CA ALA A 48 -1.13 2.24 9.17
C ALA A 48 -1.57 3.30 8.15
N ILE A 49 -0.81 3.48 7.07
CA ILE A 49 -1.21 4.22 5.88
C ILE A 49 -1.75 3.22 4.86
N HIS A 50 -3.03 3.35 4.47
CA HIS A 50 -3.70 2.46 3.54
C HIS A 50 -3.78 3.10 2.15
N ILE A 51 -3.21 2.44 1.13
CA ILE A 51 -3.00 3.04 -0.18
C ILE A 51 -3.81 2.30 -1.24
N THR A 52 -4.65 3.05 -1.97
CA THR A 52 -5.40 2.58 -3.15
C THR A 52 -5.14 3.45 -4.37
N GLY A 53 -5.62 3.04 -5.52
CA GLY A 53 -5.49 3.73 -6.79
C GLY A 53 -5.31 2.75 -7.94
N THR A 54 -5.19 3.24 -9.16
CA THR A 54 -4.87 2.38 -10.30
C THR A 54 -3.36 2.29 -10.49
N ASN A 55 -2.70 3.41 -10.69
CA ASN A 55 -1.26 3.49 -10.93
C ASN A 55 -0.55 4.20 -9.78
N GLY A 56 0.71 3.82 -9.49
CA GLY A 56 1.56 4.52 -8.53
C GLY A 56 1.45 4.08 -7.08
N LYS A 57 0.59 3.12 -6.73
CA LYS A 57 0.47 2.60 -5.35
C LYS A 57 1.81 2.13 -4.78
N GLY A 58 2.48 1.20 -5.47
CA GLY A 58 3.78 0.65 -5.05
C GLY A 58 4.87 1.72 -4.93
N SER A 59 4.93 2.67 -5.90
CA SER A 59 5.88 3.81 -5.83
C SER A 59 5.59 4.72 -4.63
N THR A 60 4.32 5.03 -4.37
CA THR A 60 3.92 5.83 -3.20
C THR A 60 4.26 5.10 -1.90
N SER A 61 4.00 3.78 -1.82
CA SER A 61 4.40 2.93 -0.70
C SER A 61 5.91 2.95 -0.47
N ALA A 62 6.70 2.85 -1.55
CA ALA A 62 8.15 2.88 -1.49
C ALA A 62 8.69 4.24 -0.99
N PHE A 63 8.12 5.36 -1.45
CA PHE A 63 8.50 6.69 -0.97
C PHE A 63 8.16 6.89 0.52
N ILE A 64 6.96 6.46 0.97
CA ILE A 64 6.59 6.54 2.39
C ILE A 64 7.55 5.72 3.24
N ARG A 65 7.83 4.48 2.83
CA ARG A 65 8.81 3.61 3.49
C ARG A 65 10.17 4.29 3.60
N ALA A 66 10.71 4.74 2.47
CA ALA A 66 12.05 5.32 2.41
C ALA A 66 12.20 6.59 3.28
N MET A 67 11.18 7.44 3.31
CA MET A 67 11.16 8.63 4.19
C MET A 67 11.11 8.23 5.67
N GLY A 68 10.33 7.22 6.03
CA GLY A 68 10.29 6.69 7.39
C GLY A 68 11.63 6.08 7.81
N GLU A 69 12.21 5.24 6.96
CA GLU A 69 13.53 4.60 7.21
C GLU A 69 14.67 5.62 7.30
N ALA A 70 14.68 6.66 6.45
CA ALA A 70 15.65 7.75 6.51
C ALA A 70 15.54 8.55 7.84
N ALA A 71 14.37 8.56 8.46
CA ALA A 71 14.16 9.13 9.80
C ALA A 71 14.50 8.16 10.95
N GLY A 72 15.03 6.98 10.65
CA GLY A 72 15.36 5.94 11.62
C GLY A 72 14.16 5.15 12.15
N LEU A 73 13.00 5.26 11.51
CA LEU A 73 11.83 4.45 11.88
C LEU A 73 11.95 3.02 11.35
N LYS A 74 11.38 2.08 12.09
CA LYS A 74 11.07 0.75 11.59
C LYS A 74 9.72 0.78 10.87
N VAL A 75 9.69 0.32 9.63
CA VAL A 75 8.49 0.37 8.79
C VAL A 75 8.08 -1.03 8.36
N HIS A 76 6.81 -1.39 8.62
CA HIS A 76 6.17 -2.54 8.00
C HIS A 76 5.62 -2.16 6.63
N VAL A 77 5.72 -3.04 5.65
CA VAL A 77 5.16 -2.79 4.31
C VAL A 77 4.51 -4.04 3.77
N PHE A 78 3.28 -3.89 3.26
CA PHE A 78 2.61 -4.89 2.44
C PHE A 78 2.27 -4.30 1.07
N THR A 79 2.79 -4.91 0.00
CA THR A 79 2.60 -4.45 -1.39
C THR A 79 2.20 -5.59 -2.32
N SER A 80 1.72 -5.25 -3.52
CA SER A 80 1.37 -6.21 -4.57
C SER A 80 1.38 -5.58 -5.98
N PRO A 81 1.68 -6.38 -7.02
CA PRO A 81 2.26 -7.72 -6.99
C PRO A 81 3.74 -7.72 -6.63
N HIS A 82 4.38 -8.88 -6.59
CA HIS A 82 5.85 -9.03 -6.58
C HIS A 82 6.39 -9.12 -8.02
N LEU A 83 7.67 -8.91 -8.20
CA LEU A 83 8.37 -9.02 -9.46
C LEU A 83 8.97 -10.42 -9.66
N THR A 84 9.66 -10.93 -8.67
CA THR A 84 10.37 -12.21 -8.74
C THR A 84 9.92 -13.19 -7.65
N ARG A 85 9.80 -12.75 -6.39
CA ARG A 85 9.51 -13.60 -5.23
C ARG A 85 8.42 -13.00 -4.36
N VAL A 86 7.58 -13.86 -3.78
CA VAL A 86 6.49 -13.45 -2.91
C VAL A 86 6.93 -12.66 -1.68
N ASN A 87 8.14 -12.90 -1.18
CA ASN A 87 8.74 -12.20 -0.04
C ASN A 87 8.80 -10.67 -0.26
N GLU A 88 8.96 -10.21 -1.51
CA GLU A 88 8.96 -8.78 -1.86
C GLU A 88 7.70 -8.05 -1.38
N ARG A 89 6.59 -8.80 -1.22
CA ARG A 89 5.31 -8.23 -0.78
C ARG A 89 5.29 -7.85 0.69
N ILE A 90 6.18 -8.42 1.52
CA ILE A 90 6.12 -8.28 2.97
C ILE A 90 7.48 -7.84 3.52
N ARG A 91 7.51 -6.64 4.08
CA ARG A 91 8.65 -6.15 4.87
C ARG A 91 8.23 -6.03 6.33
N VAL A 92 8.99 -6.65 7.21
CA VAL A 92 8.78 -6.62 8.66
C VAL A 92 9.89 -5.77 9.28
N ALA A 93 9.53 -4.69 9.94
CA ALA A 93 10.48 -3.75 10.56
C ALA A 93 11.64 -3.38 9.62
N SER A 94 11.31 -2.94 8.39
CA SER A 94 12.21 -2.50 7.32
C SER A 94 12.99 -3.61 6.58
N ARG A 95 12.84 -4.88 6.95
CA ARG A 95 13.52 -6.02 6.30
C ARG A 95 12.53 -6.90 5.54
N LEU A 96 12.95 -7.43 4.40
CA LEU A 96 12.17 -8.47 3.71
C LEU A 96 11.93 -9.65 4.64
N VAL A 97 10.73 -10.22 4.58
CA VAL A 97 10.42 -11.43 5.33
C VAL A 97 11.27 -12.59 4.83
N GLU A 98 11.87 -13.32 5.77
CA GLU A 98 12.64 -14.53 5.48
C GLU A 98 11.72 -15.69 5.08
N ASP A 99 12.24 -16.63 4.27
CA ASP A 99 11.45 -17.76 3.75
C ASP A 99 10.84 -18.61 4.87
N ASP A 100 11.65 -18.95 5.88
CA ASP A 100 11.20 -19.77 7.00
C ASP A 100 10.08 -19.05 7.79
N ALA A 101 10.26 -17.78 8.08
CA ALA A 101 9.25 -16.99 8.80
C ALA A 101 7.93 -16.89 8.01
N LEU A 102 8.02 -16.71 6.69
CA LEU A 102 6.84 -16.68 5.82
C LEU A 102 6.16 -18.06 5.73
N ALA A 103 6.93 -19.13 5.59
CA ALA A 103 6.41 -20.49 5.54
C ALA A 103 5.74 -20.89 6.88
N ASP A 104 6.35 -20.57 8.00
CA ASP A 104 5.85 -20.88 9.34
C ASP A 104 4.50 -20.18 9.60
N VAL A 105 4.39 -18.87 9.30
CA VAL A 105 3.13 -18.14 9.50
C VAL A 105 2.04 -18.63 8.55
N LEU A 106 2.37 -18.95 7.28
CA LEU A 106 1.40 -19.52 6.34
C LEU A 106 0.92 -20.90 6.79
N SER A 107 1.81 -21.73 7.31
CA SER A 107 1.47 -23.05 7.88
C SER A 107 0.56 -22.92 9.10
N ASP A 108 0.83 -21.96 10.00
CA ASP A 108 -0.05 -21.69 11.15
C ASP A 108 -1.44 -21.22 10.71
N ILE A 109 -1.53 -20.32 9.76
CA ILE A 109 -2.78 -19.85 9.16
C ILE A 109 -3.57 -21.04 8.57
N ALA A 110 -2.89 -21.91 7.80
CA ALA A 110 -3.54 -23.08 7.20
C ALA A 110 -4.08 -24.08 8.22
N ARG A 111 -3.49 -24.16 9.41
CA ARG A 111 -3.97 -25.01 10.51
C ARG A 111 -5.16 -24.42 11.25
N ARG A 112 -5.17 -23.10 11.43
CA ARG A 112 -6.15 -22.38 12.26
C ARG A 112 -7.36 -21.88 11.49
N THR A 113 -7.23 -21.69 10.18
CA THR A 113 -8.28 -21.12 9.34
C THR A 113 -8.64 -22.01 8.17
N GLN A 114 -9.79 -21.75 7.54
CA GLN A 114 -10.24 -22.51 6.38
C GLN A 114 -10.64 -21.60 5.22
N GLY A 115 -10.36 -22.06 4.00
CA GLY A 115 -10.93 -21.50 2.79
C GLY A 115 -10.37 -20.13 2.34
N LEU A 116 -9.29 -19.61 2.96
CA LEU A 116 -8.65 -18.39 2.49
C LEU A 116 -8.13 -18.56 1.07
N THR A 117 -8.30 -17.54 0.24
CA THR A 117 -7.66 -17.43 -1.06
C THR A 117 -6.18 -17.07 -0.89
N TYR A 118 -5.42 -17.19 -1.97
CA TYR A 118 -4.01 -16.83 -2.01
C TYR A 118 -3.73 -15.42 -1.47
N PHE A 119 -4.50 -14.41 -1.91
CA PHE A 119 -4.27 -13.03 -1.49
C PHE A 119 -4.74 -12.79 -0.04
N GLU A 120 -5.86 -13.38 0.38
CA GLU A 120 -6.31 -13.32 1.77
C GLU A 120 -5.28 -13.96 2.72
N ALA A 121 -4.69 -15.09 2.34
CA ALA A 121 -3.65 -15.74 3.15
C ALA A 121 -2.39 -14.90 3.28
N LEU A 122 -1.93 -14.27 2.19
CA LEU A 122 -0.78 -13.35 2.24
C LEU A 122 -1.07 -12.10 3.07
N THR A 123 -2.29 -11.56 2.99
CA THR A 123 -2.72 -10.43 3.81
C THR A 123 -2.73 -10.81 5.30
N ALA A 124 -3.32 -11.96 5.63
CA ALA A 124 -3.32 -12.48 7.01
C ALA A 124 -1.89 -12.73 7.53
N ALA A 125 -1.02 -13.32 6.69
CA ALA A 125 0.39 -13.54 7.04
C ALA A 125 1.12 -12.24 7.33
N ALA A 126 0.97 -11.22 6.48
CA ALA A 126 1.55 -9.91 6.71
C ALA A 126 1.08 -9.30 8.03
N PHE A 127 -0.22 -9.33 8.32
CA PHE A 127 -0.78 -8.75 9.54
C PHE A 127 -0.35 -9.52 10.80
N CYS A 128 -0.27 -10.86 10.75
CA CYS A 128 0.28 -11.65 11.85
C CYS A 128 1.74 -11.29 12.14
N LEU A 129 2.58 -11.18 11.11
CA LEU A 129 3.99 -10.80 11.25
C LEU A 129 4.14 -9.36 11.78
N PHE A 130 3.30 -8.44 11.33
CA PHE A 130 3.33 -7.04 11.76
C PHE A 130 2.88 -6.86 13.22
N ALA A 131 1.94 -7.68 13.68
CA ALA A 131 1.53 -7.67 15.08
C ALA A 131 2.57 -8.29 16.03
N GLN A 132 3.43 -9.18 15.53
CA GLN A 132 4.46 -9.86 16.34
C GLN A 132 5.74 -9.04 16.50
N GLU A 133 6.10 -8.23 15.52
CA GLU A 133 7.34 -7.44 15.53
C GLU A 133 7.03 -5.95 15.70
N ARG A 134 7.78 -5.28 16.59
CA ARG A 134 7.60 -3.84 16.84
C ARG A 134 8.10 -3.00 15.68
N ALA A 135 7.25 -2.09 15.22
CA ALA A 135 7.58 -1.06 14.24
C ALA A 135 6.89 0.26 14.59
N ASP A 136 7.26 1.33 13.89
CA ASP A 136 6.76 2.68 14.13
C ASP A 136 5.63 3.04 13.16
N LEU A 137 5.65 2.46 11.96
CA LEU A 137 4.72 2.75 10.86
C LEU A 137 4.41 1.48 10.08
N CYS A 138 3.19 1.38 9.58
CA CYS A 138 2.77 0.37 8.63
C CYS A 138 2.30 1.02 7.31
N VAL A 139 2.71 0.47 6.18
CA VAL A 139 2.26 0.87 4.84
C VAL A 139 1.58 -0.31 4.19
N VAL A 140 0.29 -0.18 3.88
CA VAL A 140 -0.53 -1.28 3.33
C VAL A 140 -1.08 -0.88 1.98
N GLU A 141 -0.66 -1.56 0.93
CA GLU A 141 -1.18 -1.40 -0.41
C GLU A 141 -2.40 -2.30 -0.64
N VAL A 142 -3.47 -1.73 -1.16
CA VAL A 142 -4.65 -2.46 -1.66
C VAL A 142 -4.26 -3.32 -2.87
N GLY A 143 -4.56 -4.60 -2.83
CA GLY A 143 -4.28 -5.50 -3.95
C GLY A 143 -5.10 -5.15 -5.19
N ALA A 144 -6.42 -5.04 -5.03
CA ALA A 144 -7.32 -4.63 -6.11
C ALA A 144 -8.60 -3.97 -5.57
N GLY A 145 -9.09 -2.96 -6.29
CA GLY A 145 -10.31 -2.25 -5.89
C GLY A 145 -10.14 -1.41 -4.62
N GLY A 146 -10.71 -1.84 -3.53
CA GLY A 146 -10.69 -1.16 -2.22
C GLY A 146 -11.76 -1.72 -1.27
N ALA A 147 -13.04 -1.43 -1.52
CA ALA A 147 -14.16 -1.81 -0.65
C ALA A 147 -14.15 -3.29 -0.23
N THR A 148 -13.81 -4.16 -1.16
CA THR A 148 -13.86 -5.62 -1.00
C THR A 148 -12.48 -6.28 -0.92
N ASP A 149 -11.42 -5.47 -0.87
CA ASP A 149 -10.05 -5.95 -0.80
C ASP A 149 -9.74 -6.60 0.55
N ALA A 150 -8.92 -7.64 0.56
CA ALA A 150 -8.55 -8.34 1.78
C ALA A 150 -7.86 -7.43 2.82
N THR A 151 -7.17 -6.38 2.37
CA THR A 151 -6.53 -5.39 3.25
C THR A 151 -7.53 -4.44 3.92
N ASN A 152 -8.80 -4.39 3.44
CA ASN A 152 -9.83 -3.48 3.93
C ASN A 152 -10.50 -3.96 5.22
N VAL A 153 -9.69 -4.39 6.17
CA VAL A 153 -10.12 -4.89 7.48
C VAL A 153 -9.67 -3.99 8.63
N MET A 154 -8.77 -3.05 8.38
CA MET A 154 -8.32 -2.06 9.36
C MET A 154 -9.44 -1.09 9.71
N SER A 155 -9.69 -0.90 11.01
CA SER A 155 -10.78 -0.04 11.51
C SER A 155 -10.44 1.44 11.43
N HIS A 156 -9.20 1.82 11.73
CA HIS A 156 -8.74 3.20 11.87
C HIS A 156 -7.33 3.38 11.25
N PRO A 157 -7.20 3.39 9.91
CA PRO A 157 -5.93 3.75 9.29
C PRO A 157 -5.55 5.19 9.66
N ALA A 158 -4.28 5.44 9.92
CA ALA A 158 -3.76 6.78 10.25
C ALA A 158 -3.97 7.76 9.07
N ALA A 159 -3.96 7.24 7.84
CA ALA A 159 -4.34 7.96 6.64
C ALA A 159 -4.72 6.97 5.53
N CYS A 160 -5.56 7.42 4.60
CA CYS A 160 -5.81 6.76 3.32
C CYS A 160 -5.16 7.57 2.20
N VAL A 161 -4.55 6.90 1.23
CA VAL A 161 -3.98 7.55 0.04
C VAL A 161 -4.65 7.01 -1.21
N VAL A 162 -5.07 7.91 -2.09
CA VAL A 162 -5.62 7.57 -3.40
C VAL A 162 -4.67 8.09 -4.49
N THR A 163 -3.96 7.19 -5.12
CA THR A 163 -3.12 7.49 -6.28
C THR A 163 -3.98 7.65 -7.55
N PRO A 164 -3.45 8.09 -8.69
CA PRO A 164 -4.25 8.35 -9.89
C PRO A 164 -5.14 7.17 -10.29
N ILE A 165 -6.41 7.48 -10.58
CA ILE A 165 -7.43 6.50 -11.01
C ILE A 165 -7.60 6.54 -12.52
N SER A 166 -7.55 5.38 -13.14
CA SER A 166 -7.90 5.15 -14.55
C SER A 166 -8.79 3.90 -14.68
N ARG A 167 -9.22 3.59 -15.90
CA ARG A 167 -9.95 2.35 -16.19
C ARG A 167 -9.04 1.15 -15.91
N ASP A 168 -9.48 0.29 -15.01
CA ASP A 168 -8.72 -0.89 -14.59
C ASP A 168 -9.66 -1.91 -13.95
N HIS A 169 -9.40 -3.20 -14.19
CA HIS A 169 -10.12 -4.31 -13.55
C HIS A 169 -11.66 -4.28 -13.65
N GLU A 170 -12.25 -3.57 -14.62
CA GLU A 170 -13.70 -3.43 -14.76
C GLU A 170 -14.42 -4.79 -14.80
N ALA A 171 -13.89 -5.74 -15.60
CA ALA A 171 -14.44 -7.09 -15.70
C ALA A 171 -14.32 -7.88 -14.40
N LEU A 172 -13.24 -7.65 -13.64
CA LEU A 172 -12.98 -8.35 -12.39
C LEU A 172 -14.03 -8.01 -11.32
N PHE A 173 -14.46 -6.75 -11.25
CA PHE A 173 -15.42 -6.26 -10.27
C PHE A 173 -16.86 -6.18 -10.78
N GLY A 174 -17.10 -6.48 -12.06
CA GLY A 174 -18.40 -6.33 -12.67
C GLY A 174 -18.89 -4.88 -12.70
N VAL A 175 -17.98 -3.91 -12.70
CA VAL A 175 -18.29 -2.46 -12.76
C VAL A 175 -17.87 -1.88 -14.10
N SER A 176 -18.47 -0.77 -14.49
CA SER A 176 -18.14 -0.07 -15.73
C SER A 176 -17.91 1.41 -15.48
N GLY A 177 -16.83 1.90 -16.06
CA GLY A 177 -16.47 3.30 -16.04
C GLY A 177 -15.70 3.76 -14.78
N VAL A 178 -14.92 4.80 -14.95
CA VAL A 178 -14.00 5.34 -13.96
C VAL A 178 -14.69 5.81 -12.66
N ALA A 179 -15.95 6.24 -12.75
CA ALA A 179 -16.72 6.65 -11.57
C ALA A 179 -17.03 5.46 -10.64
N ALA A 180 -17.37 4.30 -11.20
CA ALA A 180 -17.61 3.09 -10.42
C ALA A 180 -16.31 2.56 -9.80
N ILE A 181 -15.19 2.64 -10.53
CA ILE A 181 -13.86 2.31 -10.01
C ILE A 181 -13.48 3.25 -8.85
N ALA A 182 -13.71 4.55 -9.00
CA ALA A 182 -13.44 5.53 -7.93
C ALA A 182 -14.25 5.22 -6.66
N ARG A 183 -15.55 4.88 -6.81
CA ARG A 183 -16.40 4.48 -5.68
C ARG A 183 -15.89 3.20 -5.00
N LEU A 184 -15.47 2.20 -5.79
CA LEU A 184 -14.91 0.96 -5.25
C LEU A 184 -13.63 1.23 -4.44
N LYS A 185 -12.76 2.12 -4.94
CA LYS A 185 -11.51 2.50 -4.25
C LYS A 185 -11.78 3.31 -2.99
N ALA A 186 -12.76 4.20 -2.99
CA ALA A 186 -13.17 4.98 -1.83
C ALA A 186 -13.68 4.11 -0.65
N GLY A 187 -14.00 2.85 -0.90
CA GLY A 187 -14.43 1.92 0.16
C GLY A 187 -13.41 1.66 1.27
N ILE A 188 -12.18 2.16 1.15
CA ILE A 188 -11.19 2.13 2.24
C ILE A 188 -11.29 3.33 3.19
N PHE A 189 -12.10 4.36 2.88
CA PHE A 189 -12.23 5.55 3.71
C PHE A 189 -12.90 5.24 5.04
N ARG A 190 -12.47 5.92 6.09
CA ARG A 190 -13.00 5.76 7.45
C ARG A 190 -13.27 7.11 8.08
N ASP A 191 -14.25 7.15 8.95
CA ASP A 191 -14.59 8.34 9.74
C ASP A 191 -13.35 8.86 10.48
N GLY A 192 -13.10 10.16 10.35
CA GLY A 192 -11.96 10.84 10.97
C GLY A 192 -10.59 10.52 10.37
N SER A 193 -10.43 9.49 9.53
CA SER A 193 -9.16 9.18 8.87
C SER A 193 -8.92 10.08 7.67
N PRO A 194 -7.84 10.88 7.63
CA PRO A 194 -7.53 11.76 6.51
C PRO A 194 -7.34 11.00 5.20
N VAL A 195 -7.88 11.55 4.10
CA VAL A 195 -7.76 11.00 2.75
C VAL A 195 -6.91 11.93 1.90
N ILE A 196 -5.72 11.49 1.55
CA ILE A 196 -4.81 12.16 0.62
C ILE A 196 -5.18 11.73 -0.80
N ILE A 197 -5.56 12.66 -1.65
CA ILE A 197 -5.95 12.39 -3.03
C ILE A 197 -4.91 13.04 -3.95
N ALA A 198 -4.18 12.22 -4.73
CA ALA A 198 -3.32 12.69 -5.82
C ALA A 198 -4.17 13.33 -6.94
N GLU A 199 -3.53 13.99 -7.89
CA GLU A 199 -4.25 14.58 -9.03
C GLU A 199 -5.17 13.57 -9.72
N GLN A 200 -6.39 13.99 -9.98
CA GLN A 200 -7.44 13.18 -10.60
C GLN A 200 -8.14 13.95 -11.71
N PRO A 201 -8.62 13.26 -12.76
CA PRO A 201 -9.64 13.84 -13.63
C PRO A 201 -10.89 14.26 -12.83
N ALA A 202 -11.64 15.23 -13.35
CA ALA A 202 -12.78 15.83 -12.62
C ALA A 202 -13.83 14.79 -12.15
N LEU A 203 -14.14 13.80 -13.00
CA LEU A 203 -15.17 12.82 -12.67
C LEU A 203 -14.79 11.91 -11.49
N PRO A 204 -13.64 11.20 -11.47
CA PRO A 204 -13.26 10.42 -10.29
C PRO A 204 -13.04 11.31 -9.05
N LEU A 205 -12.52 12.53 -9.21
CA LEU A 205 -12.37 13.46 -8.08
C LEU A 205 -13.70 13.78 -7.42
N GLY A 206 -14.73 14.09 -8.21
CA GLY A 206 -16.07 14.35 -7.68
C GLY A 206 -16.64 13.18 -6.89
N VAL A 207 -16.45 11.96 -7.40
CA VAL A 207 -16.86 10.73 -6.70
C VAL A 207 -16.09 10.56 -5.39
N LEU A 208 -14.75 10.68 -5.42
CA LEU A 208 -13.92 10.51 -4.22
C LEU A 208 -14.27 11.50 -3.12
N ARG A 209 -14.53 12.77 -3.47
CA ARG A 209 -14.97 13.81 -2.52
C ARG A 209 -16.31 13.49 -1.86
N GLU A 210 -17.28 13.03 -2.67
CA GLU A 210 -18.59 12.66 -2.13
C GLU A 210 -18.50 11.43 -1.21
N GLU A 211 -17.76 10.39 -1.62
CA GLU A 211 -17.57 9.21 -0.78
C GLU A 211 -16.80 9.54 0.52
N ALA A 212 -15.81 10.44 0.47
CA ALA A 212 -15.12 10.91 1.67
C ALA A 212 -16.05 11.69 2.61
N ARG A 213 -16.89 12.57 2.05
CA ARG A 213 -17.93 13.29 2.81
C ARG A 213 -18.90 12.33 3.49
N LEU A 214 -19.36 11.31 2.76
CA LEU A 214 -20.26 10.29 3.31
C LEU A 214 -19.59 9.44 4.40
N ALA A 215 -18.29 9.18 4.26
CA ALA A 215 -17.51 8.44 5.25
C ALA A 215 -17.08 9.31 6.47
N GLY A 216 -17.30 10.63 6.47
CA GLY A 216 -16.78 11.52 7.51
C GLY A 216 -15.26 11.70 7.47
N ALA A 217 -14.63 11.48 6.32
CA ALA A 217 -13.17 11.49 6.16
C ALA A 217 -12.68 12.87 5.65
N PRO A 218 -11.75 13.54 6.34
CA PRO A 218 -11.16 14.80 5.87
C PRO A 218 -10.36 14.57 4.57
N VAL A 219 -10.53 15.47 3.58
CA VAL A 219 -9.86 15.36 2.27
C VAL A 219 -8.71 16.35 2.15
N LEU A 220 -7.54 15.86 1.72
CA LEU A 220 -6.37 16.65 1.33
C LEU A 220 -6.05 16.36 -0.16
N TYR A 221 -6.58 17.21 -1.03
CA TYR A 221 -6.45 17.05 -2.48
C TYR A 221 -5.25 17.83 -3.03
N ALA A 222 -4.55 17.22 -4.00
CA ALA A 222 -3.48 17.86 -4.78
C ALA A 222 -3.98 19.11 -5.51
N GLY A 223 -3.19 20.18 -5.48
CA GLY A 223 -3.56 21.50 -6.04
C GLY A 223 -4.35 22.38 -5.08
N GLU A 224 -4.93 21.84 -4.01
CA GLU A 224 -5.64 22.61 -2.97
C GLU A 224 -4.89 22.56 -1.63
N ALA A 225 -4.75 21.39 -1.04
CA ALA A 225 -4.10 21.20 0.27
C ALA A 225 -2.57 21.05 0.17
N TRP A 226 -2.09 20.58 -0.96
CA TRP A 226 -0.68 20.38 -1.23
C TRP A 226 -0.39 20.46 -2.73
N ARG A 227 0.89 20.69 -3.09
CA ARG A 227 1.38 20.67 -4.47
C ARG A 227 2.72 19.95 -4.51
N ALA A 228 3.01 19.29 -5.63
CA ALA A 228 4.29 18.67 -5.88
C ALA A 228 4.63 18.71 -7.37
N GLY A 229 5.89 18.90 -7.68
CA GLY A 229 6.34 19.00 -9.06
C GLY A 229 7.85 19.23 -9.16
N TRP A 230 8.29 19.57 -10.37
CA TRP A 230 9.67 19.89 -10.66
C TRP A 230 9.82 21.41 -10.78
N GLU A 231 10.71 22.00 -9.99
CA GLU A 231 11.04 23.42 -9.99
C GLU A 231 12.56 23.56 -10.03
N ASP A 232 13.08 24.29 -11.03
CA ASP A 232 14.52 24.49 -11.23
C ASP A 232 15.36 23.20 -11.18
N GLY A 233 14.83 22.14 -11.81
CA GLY A 233 15.48 20.82 -11.89
C GLY A 233 15.45 19.99 -10.63
N ALA A 234 14.77 20.43 -9.57
CA ALA A 234 14.58 19.69 -8.34
C ALA A 234 13.10 19.36 -8.10
N PHE A 235 12.82 18.25 -7.43
CA PHE A 235 11.49 17.96 -6.90
C PHE A 235 11.19 18.90 -5.72
N VAL A 236 9.98 19.47 -5.73
CA VAL A 236 9.48 20.32 -4.65
C VAL A 236 8.09 19.81 -4.24
N TYR A 237 7.91 19.60 -2.95
CA TYR A 237 6.62 19.42 -2.31
C TYR A 237 6.33 20.63 -1.43
N ALA A 238 5.14 21.19 -1.54
CA ALA A 238 4.63 22.25 -0.67
C ALA A 238 3.28 21.81 -0.09
N GLY A 239 3.27 21.49 1.19
CA GLY A 239 2.10 21.13 1.96
C GLY A 239 1.57 22.27 2.80
N GLN A 240 0.70 21.94 3.76
CA GLN A 240 0.10 22.91 4.69
C GLN A 240 1.08 23.37 5.78
N LYS A 241 2.00 22.49 6.21
CA LYS A 241 2.88 22.71 7.36
C LYS A 241 4.36 22.69 6.98
N LEU A 242 4.73 22.05 5.87
CA LEU A 242 6.12 21.86 5.52
C LEU A 242 6.34 21.92 3.99
N THR A 243 7.57 22.21 3.63
CA THR A 243 8.08 22.16 2.25
C THR A 243 9.29 21.24 2.21
N VAL A 244 9.34 20.36 1.21
CA VAL A 244 10.47 19.45 0.98
C VAL A 244 11.04 19.71 -0.39
N ARG A 245 12.36 19.79 -0.50
CA ARG A 245 13.09 19.91 -1.76
C ARG A 245 14.10 18.78 -1.88
N ALA A 246 14.05 18.03 -2.98
CA ALA A 246 15.01 16.98 -3.30
C ALA A 246 15.58 17.20 -4.71
N PRO A 247 16.92 17.13 -4.90
CA PRO A 247 17.54 17.40 -6.21
C PRO A 247 17.15 16.36 -7.28
N TRP A 248 16.76 15.15 -6.86
CA TRP A 248 16.19 14.09 -7.70
C TRP A 248 15.29 13.18 -6.87
N LEU A 249 14.51 12.33 -7.54
CA LEU A 249 13.80 11.21 -6.95
C LEU A 249 14.50 9.90 -7.31
N GLY A 250 14.61 8.97 -6.36
CA GLY A 250 15.25 7.68 -6.57
C GLY A 250 14.49 6.77 -7.55
N LEU A 251 13.19 7.00 -7.75
CA LEU A 251 12.40 6.31 -8.76
C LEU A 251 12.33 7.14 -10.05
N PRO A 252 12.60 6.53 -11.22
CA PRO A 252 12.62 7.25 -12.50
C PRO A 252 11.20 7.52 -13.04
N GLY A 253 11.06 8.59 -13.79
CA GLY A 253 9.85 8.95 -14.53
C GLY A 253 9.16 10.21 -14.02
N ALA A 254 8.62 11.02 -14.94
CA ALA A 254 7.97 12.30 -14.63
C ALA A 254 6.76 12.13 -13.67
N HIS A 255 6.01 11.04 -13.78
CA HIS A 255 4.87 10.71 -12.93
C HIS A 255 5.25 10.47 -11.45
N GLN A 256 6.52 10.24 -11.15
CA GLN A 256 6.97 10.02 -9.78
C GLN A 256 6.85 11.26 -8.91
N ALA A 257 6.82 12.47 -9.49
CA ALA A 257 6.56 13.69 -8.73
C ALA A 257 5.19 13.65 -8.03
N GLN A 258 4.16 13.13 -8.70
CA GLN A 258 2.82 12.97 -8.10
C GLN A 258 2.81 11.88 -7.01
N ASN A 259 3.47 10.75 -7.23
CA ASN A 259 3.56 9.67 -6.25
C ASN A 259 4.35 10.12 -5.01
N ALA A 260 5.47 10.82 -5.20
CA ALA A 260 6.27 11.41 -4.13
C ALA A 260 5.50 12.50 -3.37
N GLY A 261 4.73 13.33 -4.09
CA GLY A 261 3.87 14.35 -3.49
C GLY A 261 2.79 13.75 -2.57
N ALA A 262 2.10 12.70 -3.03
CA ALA A 262 1.11 11.99 -2.23
C ALA A 262 1.75 11.31 -1.00
N ALA A 263 2.96 10.77 -1.16
CA ALA A 263 3.73 10.20 -0.06
C ALA A 263 4.14 11.26 0.97
N CYS A 264 4.63 12.43 0.52
CA CYS A 264 4.96 13.56 1.42
C CYS A 264 3.73 14.05 2.18
N ALA A 265 2.56 14.16 1.51
CA ALA A 265 1.32 14.56 2.15
C ALA A 265 0.86 13.56 3.21
N ALA A 266 1.04 12.26 2.97
CA ALA A 266 0.74 11.22 3.95
C ALA A 266 1.66 11.29 5.18
N ILE A 267 2.95 11.53 4.99
CA ILE A 267 3.92 11.75 6.06
C ILE A 267 3.61 13.04 6.85
N GLU A 268 3.24 14.13 6.17
CA GLU A 268 2.86 15.38 6.83
C GLU A 268 1.64 15.18 7.74
N VAL A 269 0.64 14.43 7.27
CA VAL A 269 -0.57 14.10 8.03
C VAL A 269 -0.26 13.20 9.23
N LEU A 270 0.62 12.22 9.08
CA LEU A 270 1.08 11.37 10.18
C LEU A 270 1.67 12.20 11.33
N GLY A 271 2.37 13.28 11.03
CA GLY A 271 2.86 14.27 11.99
C GLY A 271 3.92 13.74 12.96
N ASP A 272 4.60 12.66 12.64
CA ASP A 272 5.71 12.16 13.45
C ASP A 272 6.92 13.09 13.36
N ARG A 273 7.27 13.71 14.48
CA ARG A 273 8.34 14.71 14.57
C ARG A 273 9.73 14.17 14.26
N ARG A 274 9.92 12.87 14.27
CA ARG A 274 11.18 12.22 13.88
C ARG A 274 11.43 12.32 12.39
N ILE A 275 10.35 12.41 11.58
CA ILE A 275 10.44 12.53 10.13
C ILE A 275 10.60 14.01 9.75
N THR A 276 11.82 14.48 9.76
CA THR A 276 12.18 15.86 9.38
C THR A 276 12.15 16.04 7.86
N THR A 277 12.11 17.29 7.39
CA THR A 277 12.20 17.60 5.95
C THR A 277 13.48 17.07 5.32
N ASP A 278 14.59 17.06 6.06
CA ASP A 278 15.86 16.50 5.60
C ASP A 278 15.79 14.97 5.46
N ALA A 279 15.18 14.29 6.42
CA ALA A 279 14.94 12.86 6.33
C ALA A 279 14.00 12.51 5.15
N MET A 280 12.95 13.31 4.93
CA MET A 280 12.07 13.15 3.77
C MET A 280 12.85 13.31 2.47
N ALA A 281 13.65 14.37 2.34
CA ALA A 281 14.48 14.61 1.15
C ALA A 281 15.51 13.49 0.93
N ALA A 282 16.11 12.94 1.98
CA ALA A 282 17.02 11.80 1.90
C ALA A 282 16.28 10.55 1.42
N GLY A 283 15.16 10.20 2.05
CA GLY A 283 14.35 9.04 1.67
C GLY A 283 13.83 9.12 0.22
N LEU A 284 13.42 10.30 -0.22
CA LEU A 284 12.99 10.52 -1.61
C LEU A 284 14.11 10.24 -2.64
N ARG A 285 15.36 10.60 -2.33
CA ARG A 285 16.53 10.37 -3.21
C ARG A 285 16.97 8.91 -3.20
N GLU A 286 16.93 8.27 -2.05
CA GLU A 286 17.44 6.91 -1.83
C GLU A 286 16.38 5.83 -2.06
N CYS A 287 15.14 6.24 -2.37
CA CYS A 287 14.03 5.34 -2.61
C CYS A 287 14.31 4.39 -3.77
N GLY A 288 14.10 3.09 -3.55
CA GLY A 288 14.11 2.04 -4.55
C GLY A 288 12.89 1.14 -4.45
N LEU A 289 12.50 0.51 -5.55
CA LEU A 289 11.47 -0.52 -5.59
C LEU A 289 12.12 -1.89 -5.34
N GLY A 290 11.90 -2.45 -4.16
CA GLY A 290 12.38 -3.78 -3.84
C GLY A 290 13.81 -3.82 -3.26
N ASP A 291 14.43 -4.98 -3.33
CA ASP A 291 15.84 -5.20 -3.04
C ASP A 291 16.73 -4.89 -4.27
N ASP A 292 18.05 -4.96 -4.09
CA ASP A 292 19.02 -4.71 -5.18
C ASP A 292 18.79 -5.60 -6.42
N GLU A 293 18.15 -6.75 -6.24
CA GLU A 293 17.89 -7.71 -7.31
C GLU A 293 16.64 -7.31 -8.12
N ALA A 294 15.57 -6.89 -7.47
CA ALA A 294 14.38 -6.35 -8.11
C ALA A 294 14.71 -5.04 -8.86
N GLN A 295 15.57 -4.20 -8.28
CA GLN A 295 16.05 -2.98 -8.94
C GLN A 295 16.91 -3.28 -10.18
N ARG A 296 17.76 -4.29 -10.12
CA ARG A 296 18.54 -4.74 -11.29
C ARG A 296 17.64 -5.25 -12.39
N TYR A 297 16.66 -6.09 -12.07
CA TYR A 297 15.69 -6.62 -13.04
C TYR A 297 14.90 -5.50 -13.74
N ILE A 298 14.42 -4.49 -12.99
CA ILE A 298 13.72 -3.32 -13.55
C ILE A 298 14.68 -2.53 -14.44
N SER A 299 15.91 -2.29 -13.98
CA SER A 299 16.91 -1.52 -14.72
C SER A 299 17.34 -2.20 -16.03
N GLU A 300 17.37 -3.52 -16.07
CA GLU A 300 17.66 -4.30 -17.27
C GLU A 300 16.50 -4.20 -18.28
N ARG A 301 15.24 -4.34 -17.82
CA ARG A 301 14.06 -4.25 -18.68
C ARG A 301 13.75 -2.84 -19.22
N LEU A 302 14.17 -1.80 -18.53
CA LEU A 302 14.02 -0.42 -19.02
C LEU A 302 15.09 -0.02 -20.04
N ARG A 303 16.10 -0.88 -20.28
CA ARG A 303 17.14 -0.69 -21.30
C ARG A 303 16.86 -1.46 -22.60
N GLU A 304 15.88 -2.38 -22.59
CA GLU A 304 15.33 -3.04 -23.77
C GLU A 304 14.18 -2.23 -24.37
#